data_9b8f613c5430417caaca670a9ad58e7d
#
_entry.id   9b8f613c5430417caaca670a9ad58e7d
#
_cell.length_a   1.000
_cell.length_b   1.000
_cell.length_c   1.000
_cell.angle_alpha   90.00
_cell.angle_beta   90.00
_cell.angle_gamma   90.00
#
_symmetry.space_group_name_H-M   'P 1'
#
loop_
_entity.id
_entity.type
_entity.pdbx_description
1 polymer ?
#
loop_
_entity_poly.entity_id
_entity_poly.type
_entity_poly.pdbx_seq_one_letter_code
_entity_poly.pdbx_strand_id
1 'polypeptide(L)'
;PLPAHHIRVIAVQNGGGFGGKSDPFNHEICAAKMSMLTGRPVKIALTREEVFFCHRGRHPVLMRSKMGVSKTGRITALDFESYLDGGAYGSYGTASTFYTGALQTVTYAVENYHFRGARFFTCKAPCGPKRGHGTVQPRFAIEVQLDKIACDLGLDPAQMSLDKLAPRASATANHTRIRP
;
A
#
# COMPACT_ATOMS: atom_id res chain seq x y z
N PRO A 1 -5.98 33.77 3.01
CA PRO A 1 -6.79 32.64 2.53
C PRO A 1 -7.79 33.15 1.50
N LEU A 2 -7.98 32.37 0.41
CA LEU A 2 -9.03 32.65 -0.56
C LEU A 2 -10.32 31.97 -0.11
N PRO A 3 -11.48 32.62 -0.19
CA PRO A 3 -12.76 31.94 -0.01
C PRO A 3 -12.95 30.85 -1.07
N ALA A 4 -13.57 29.72 -0.70
CA ALA A 4 -13.75 28.58 -1.59
C ALA A 4 -14.50 28.93 -2.90
N HIS A 5 -15.46 29.86 -2.84
CA HIS A 5 -16.23 30.32 -4.00
C HIS A 5 -15.41 31.14 -5.03
N HIS A 6 -14.20 31.58 -4.67
CA HIS A 6 -13.25 32.19 -5.59
C HIS A 6 -12.35 31.19 -6.30
N ILE A 7 -12.49 29.90 -6.02
CA ILE A 7 -11.66 28.84 -6.58
C ILE A 7 -12.50 27.97 -7.49
N ARG A 8 -12.08 27.84 -8.74
CA ARG A 8 -12.67 26.90 -9.69
C ARG A 8 -11.67 25.82 -10.06
N VAL A 9 -12.00 24.58 -9.75
CA VAL A 9 -11.21 23.40 -10.15
C VAL A 9 -11.91 22.75 -11.33
N ILE A 10 -11.19 22.56 -12.43
CA ILE A 10 -11.72 21.94 -13.64
C ILE A 10 -11.03 20.60 -13.83
N ALA A 11 -11.82 19.52 -13.80
CA ALA A 11 -11.34 18.20 -14.12
C ALA A 11 -11.08 18.07 -15.62
N VAL A 12 -9.91 17.57 -15.97
CA VAL A 12 -9.51 17.29 -17.35
C VAL A 12 -9.14 15.80 -17.48
N GLN A 13 -8.98 15.34 -18.72
CA GLN A 13 -8.50 13.98 -18.99
C GLN A 13 -7.11 13.79 -18.40
N ASN A 14 -6.90 12.74 -17.59
CA ASN A 14 -5.66 12.57 -16.85
C ASN A 14 -4.87 11.30 -17.21
N GLY A 15 -5.36 10.42 -18.07
CA GLY A 15 -4.68 9.21 -18.48
C GLY A 15 -4.42 8.18 -17.34
N GLY A 16 -5.09 8.33 -16.20
CA GLY A 16 -4.93 7.50 -15.00
C GLY A 16 -4.00 8.09 -13.95
N GLY A 17 -4.10 7.62 -12.72
CA GLY A 17 -3.33 8.12 -11.57
C GLY A 17 -2.52 7.04 -10.86
N PHE A 18 -3.02 5.79 -10.84
CA PHE A 18 -2.38 4.63 -10.21
C PHE A 18 -1.96 4.86 -8.73
N GLY A 19 -2.66 5.78 -8.05
CA GLY A 19 -2.35 6.23 -6.69
C GLY A 19 -1.48 7.50 -6.63
N GLY A 20 -0.79 7.87 -7.69
CA GLY A 20 0.10 9.03 -7.71
C GLY A 20 -0.60 10.39 -7.82
N LYS A 21 -1.92 10.41 -8.03
CA LYS A 21 -2.73 11.64 -8.12
C LYS A 21 -3.81 11.72 -7.06
N SER A 22 -3.62 11.06 -5.92
CA SER A 22 -4.63 10.93 -4.86
C SER A 22 -4.64 12.07 -3.86
N ASP A 23 -3.57 12.80 -3.73
CA ASP A 23 -3.44 13.97 -2.86
C ASP A 23 -2.62 15.06 -3.56
N PRO A 24 -2.80 16.35 -3.18
CA PRO A 24 -2.12 17.45 -3.83
C PRO A 24 -0.60 17.39 -3.67
N PHE A 25 0.10 17.95 -4.63
CA PHE A 25 1.54 18.12 -4.60
C PHE A 25 1.93 19.58 -4.34
N ASN A 26 3.10 19.80 -3.77
CA ASN A 26 3.60 21.14 -3.48
C ASN A 26 3.71 22.02 -4.73
N HIS A 27 4.05 21.45 -5.88
CA HIS A 27 4.13 22.22 -7.13
C HIS A 27 2.77 22.75 -7.61
N GLU A 28 1.65 22.06 -7.30
CA GLU A 28 0.30 22.56 -7.57
C GLU A 28 0.00 23.81 -6.74
N ILE A 29 0.37 23.78 -5.45
CA ILE A 29 0.24 24.93 -4.55
C ILE A 29 1.15 26.08 -5.00
N CYS A 30 2.38 25.77 -5.42
CA CYS A 30 3.32 26.76 -5.95
C CYS A 30 2.77 27.43 -7.22
N ALA A 31 2.22 26.66 -8.16
CA ALA A 31 1.64 27.21 -9.39
C ALA A 31 0.49 28.18 -9.08
N ALA A 32 -0.41 27.79 -8.18
CA ALA A 32 -1.52 28.63 -7.75
C ALA A 32 -1.02 29.92 -7.07
N LYS A 33 -0.06 29.81 -6.15
CA LYS A 33 0.51 30.99 -5.47
C LYS A 33 1.23 31.93 -6.42
N MET A 34 2.01 31.41 -7.35
CA MET A 34 2.69 32.23 -8.36
C MET A 34 1.71 32.94 -9.29
N SER A 35 0.63 32.27 -9.70
CA SER A 35 -0.42 32.89 -10.49
C SER A 35 -1.08 34.07 -9.74
N MET A 36 -1.34 33.90 -8.46
CA MET A 36 -1.88 34.99 -7.61
C MET A 36 -0.91 36.17 -7.47
N LEU A 37 0.39 35.93 -7.37
CA LEU A 37 1.40 36.97 -7.21
C LEU A 37 1.67 37.73 -8.50
N THR A 38 1.63 37.06 -9.63
CA THR A 38 1.97 37.62 -10.94
C THR A 38 0.74 38.16 -11.69
N GLY A 39 -0.47 37.77 -11.30
CA GLY A 39 -1.70 38.05 -12.04
C GLY A 39 -1.74 37.39 -13.43
N ARG A 40 -0.92 36.36 -13.66
CA ARG A 40 -0.77 35.64 -14.94
C ARG A 40 -0.98 34.14 -14.80
N PRO A 41 -1.39 33.43 -15.87
CA PRO A 41 -1.44 32.01 -15.90
C PRO A 41 -0.05 31.42 -15.63
N VAL A 42 0.02 30.38 -14.78
CA VAL A 42 1.25 29.64 -14.46
C VAL A 42 1.05 28.16 -14.74
N LYS A 43 2.01 27.56 -15.43
CA LYS A 43 2.08 26.12 -15.71
C LYS A 43 3.39 25.56 -15.16
N ILE A 44 3.29 24.45 -14.42
CA ILE A 44 4.45 23.66 -14.01
C ILE A 44 4.35 22.29 -14.69
N ALA A 45 5.40 21.91 -15.40
CA ALA A 45 5.53 20.59 -16.01
C ALA A 45 6.87 19.99 -15.56
N LEU A 46 6.81 18.80 -14.94
CA LEU A 46 8.00 18.09 -14.47
C LEU A 46 8.61 17.27 -15.61
N THR A 47 9.93 17.27 -15.70
CA THR A 47 10.65 16.33 -16.53
C THR A 47 10.54 14.91 -15.95
N ARG A 48 10.95 13.90 -16.71
CA ARG A 48 10.96 12.51 -16.22
C ARG A 48 11.87 12.34 -15.01
N GLU A 49 13.00 13.00 -14.99
CA GLU A 49 13.96 12.97 -13.88
C GLU A 49 13.35 13.61 -12.62
N GLU A 50 12.77 14.80 -12.75
CA GLU A 50 12.10 15.48 -11.64
C GLU A 50 10.96 14.65 -11.06
N VAL A 51 10.21 13.92 -11.89
CA VAL A 51 9.16 13.01 -11.43
C VAL A 51 9.73 11.91 -10.51
N PHE A 52 10.91 11.38 -10.79
CA PHE A 52 11.53 10.38 -9.92
C PHE A 52 11.93 10.93 -8.56
N PHE A 53 12.27 12.21 -8.46
CA PHE A 53 12.65 12.84 -7.19
C PHE A 53 11.50 13.39 -6.37
N CYS A 54 10.46 13.90 -7.01
CA CYS A 54 9.39 14.60 -6.29
C CYS A 54 8.04 13.86 -6.29
N HIS A 55 7.83 12.87 -7.17
CA HIS A 55 6.61 12.09 -7.17
C HIS A 55 6.65 10.99 -6.10
N ARG A 56 5.48 10.69 -5.51
CA ARG A 56 5.38 9.65 -4.48
C ARG A 56 5.57 8.26 -5.07
N GLY A 57 6.49 7.52 -4.46
CA GLY A 57 6.79 6.13 -4.79
C GLY A 57 6.12 5.12 -3.88
N ARG A 58 6.34 3.83 -4.17
CA ARG A 58 5.99 2.75 -3.28
C ARG A 58 6.94 2.73 -2.08
N HIS A 59 6.43 2.48 -0.88
CA HIS A 59 7.25 2.35 0.31
C HIS A 59 8.24 1.17 0.18
N PRO A 60 9.53 1.36 0.41
CA PRO A 60 10.40 0.26 0.82
C PRO A 60 9.92 -0.30 2.16
N VAL A 61 9.91 -1.62 2.30
CA VAL A 61 9.38 -2.28 3.49
C VAL A 61 10.30 -3.39 3.95
N LEU A 62 10.67 -3.36 5.23
CA LEU A 62 11.26 -4.50 5.92
C LEU A 62 10.14 -5.30 6.55
N MET A 63 10.06 -6.58 6.21
CA MET A 63 9.02 -7.47 6.70
C MET A 63 9.63 -8.65 7.44
N ARG A 64 8.98 -9.05 8.52
CA ARG A 64 9.27 -10.29 9.25
C ARG A 64 7.99 -11.06 9.37
N SER A 65 8.01 -12.32 8.94
CA SER A 65 6.84 -13.19 8.97
C SER A 65 7.21 -14.52 9.63
N LYS A 66 6.37 -14.94 10.57
CA LYS A 66 6.39 -16.28 11.14
C LYS A 66 5.04 -16.91 10.89
N MET A 67 5.03 -18.10 10.31
CA MET A 67 3.81 -18.79 9.96
C MET A 67 3.79 -20.17 10.62
N GLY A 68 2.76 -20.45 11.38
CA GLY A 68 2.45 -21.77 11.90
C GLY A 68 1.62 -22.55 10.89
N VAL A 69 2.08 -23.74 10.51
CA VAL A 69 1.39 -24.60 9.53
C VAL A 69 1.36 -26.03 10.05
N SER A 70 0.22 -26.70 9.93
CA SER A 70 0.10 -28.14 10.22
C SER A 70 0.80 -28.97 9.16
N LYS A 71 1.04 -30.26 9.46
CA LYS A 71 1.61 -31.23 8.50
C LYS A 71 0.75 -31.39 7.22
N THR A 72 -0.52 -31.04 7.28
CA THR A 72 -1.44 -31.05 6.14
C THR A 72 -1.48 -29.70 5.38
N GLY A 73 -0.56 -28.79 5.69
CA GLY A 73 -0.48 -27.49 5.05
C GLY A 73 -1.45 -26.43 5.60
N ARG A 74 -2.32 -26.73 6.59
CA ARG A 74 -3.27 -25.74 7.13
C ARG A 74 -2.56 -24.64 7.91
N ILE A 75 -2.85 -23.37 7.59
CA ILE A 75 -2.29 -22.20 8.29
C ILE A 75 -3.00 -22.06 9.64
N THR A 76 -2.26 -22.20 10.74
CA THR A 76 -2.79 -22.11 12.11
C THR A 76 -2.53 -20.76 12.74
N ALA A 77 -1.44 -20.09 12.36
CA ALA A 77 -1.10 -18.77 12.88
C ALA A 77 -0.23 -17.98 11.89
N LEU A 78 -0.34 -16.68 11.94
CA LEU A 78 0.54 -15.74 11.23
C LEU A 78 0.91 -14.59 12.15
N ASP A 79 2.20 -14.48 12.49
CA ASP A 79 2.79 -13.29 13.14
C ASP A 79 3.55 -12.50 12.11
N PHE A 80 3.10 -11.26 11.86
CA PHE A 80 3.60 -10.44 10.76
C PHE A 80 4.00 -9.05 11.24
N GLU A 81 5.25 -8.68 10.95
CA GLU A 81 5.78 -7.36 11.23
C GLU A 81 6.11 -6.64 9.92
N SER A 82 5.79 -5.35 9.87
CA SER A 82 5.99 -4.51 8.68
C SER A 82 6.52 -3.13 9.08
N TYR A 83 7.71 -2.80 8.64
CA TYR A 83 8.40 -1.52 8.90
C TYR A 83 8.59 -0.78 7.58
N LEU A 84 7.83 0.31 7.41
CA LEU A 84 7.79 1.09 6.17
C LEU A 84 8.73 2.28 6.24
N ASP A 85 9.61 2.40 5.24
CA ASP A 85 10.33 3.65 4.99
C ASP A 85 9.39 4.62 4.25
N GLY A 86 8.97 5.67 4.92
CA GLY A 86 7.99 6.62 4.42
C GLY A 86 8.59 7.76 3.61
N GLY A 87 9.91 7.93 3.64
CA GLY A 87 10.52 9.14 3.10
C GLY A 87 10.08 10.39 3.86
N ALA A 88 10.20 11.53 3.21
CA ALA A 88 9.72 12.81 3.72
C ALA A 88 8.20 12.91 3.61
N TYR A 89 7.59 13.66 4.53
CA TYR A 89 6.15 13.96 4.59
C TYR A 89 5.22 12.78 4.88
N GLY A 90 3.97 13.11 5.20
CA GLY A 90 2.97 12.12 5.64
C GLY A 90 2.32 11.34 4.51
N SER A 91 1.79 12.03 3.50
CA SER A 91 0.92 11.45 2.48
C SER A 91 -0.11 10.47 3.11
N TYR A 92 -0.47 9.41 2.44
CA TYR A 92 -1.33 8.34 2.97
C TYR A 92 -0.55 7.25 3.75
N GLY A 93 0.54 7.62 4.44
CA GLY A 93 1.42 6.66 5.10
C GLY A 93 0.76 5.84 6.20
N THR A 94 -0.15 6.42 6.98
CA THR A 94 -0.92 5.71 8.01
C THR A 94 -1.78 4.61 7.38
N ALA A 95 -2.50 4.92 6.30
CA ALA A 95 -3.30 3.94 5.58
C ALA A 95 -2.42 2.85 4.94
N SER A 96 -1.24 3.21 4.39
CA SER A 96 -0.28 2.22 3.89
C SER A 96 0.09 1.21 4.96
N THR A 97 0.44 1.69 6.15
CA THR A 97 0.83 0.84 7.29
C THR A 97 -0.32 -0.07 7.71
N PHE A 98 -1.53 0.48 7.84
CA PHE A 98 -2.73 -0.30 8.15
C PHE A 98 -2.96 -1.41 7.11
N TYR A 99 -2.90 -1.10 5.82
CA TYR A 99 -3.15 -2.08 4.76
C TYR A 99 -2.10 -3.17 4.66
N THR A 100 -0.84 -2.93 5.08
CA THR A 100 0.18 -3.99 5.13
C THR A 100 -0.21 -5.13 6.07
N GLY A 101 -1.02 -4.84 7.09
CA GLY A 101 -1.56 -5.84 8.01
C GLY A 101 -2.96 -6.29 7.64
N ALA A 102 -3.92 -5.35 7.63
CA ALA A 102 -5.35 -5.66 7.56
C ALA A 102 -5.77 -6.51 6.34
N LEU A 103 -5.09 -6.34 5.20
CA LEU A 103 -5.47 -7.03 3.97
C LEU A 103 -4.73 -8.35 3.74
N GLN A 104 -3.89 -8.80 4.68
CA GLN A 104 -3.15 -10.07 4.52
C GLN A 104 -4.04 -11.30 4.76
N THR A 105 -5.06 -11.15 5.59
CA THR A 105 -5.98 -12.24 5.93
C THR A 105 -7.20 -12.34 5.00
N VAL A 106 -7.25 -11.53 3.93
CA VAL A 106 -8.39 -11.53 3.01
C VAL A 106 -8.35 -12.71 2.03
N THR A 107 -7.15 -13.18 1.64
CA THR A 107 -7.00 -14.24 0.65
C THR A 107 -7.03 -15.63 1.28
N TYR A 108 -6.38 -15.81 2.41
CA TYR A 108 -6.21 -17.11 3.06
C TYR A 108 -6.92 -17.17 4.39
N ALA A 109 -7.45 -18.35 4.72
CA ALA A 109 -7.99 -18.62 6.04
C ALA A 109 -6.86 -18.70 7.06
N VAL A 110 -6.79 -17.77 7.98
CA VAL A 110 -5.80 -17.70 9.06
C VAL A 110 -6.54 -17.69 10.38
N GLU A 111 -6.32 -18.70 11.24
CA GLU A 111 -7.05 -18.82 12.49
C GLU A 111 -6.60 -17.79 13.54
N ASN A 112 -5.28 -17.61 13.65
CA ASN A 112 -4.68 -16.68 14.60
C ASN A 112 -3.77 -15.72 13.88
N TYR A 113 -4.06 -14.42 14.00
CA TYR A 113 -3.31 -13.37 13.32
C TYR A 113 -2.84 -12.31 14.31
N HIS A 114 -1.55 -12.05 14.29
CA HIS A 114 -0.93 -10.95 15.02
C HIS A 114 -0.18 -10.06 14.03
N PHE A 115 -0.39 -8.74 14.13
CA PHE A 115 0.25 -7.76 13.26
C PHE A 115 0.87 -6.63 14.06
N ARG A 116 2.11 -6.29 13.71
CA ARG A 116 2.78 -5.06 14.15
C ARG A 116 3.27 -4.29 12.95
N GLY A 117 2.92 -3.01 12.86
CA GLY A 117 3.35 -2.14 11.77
C GLY A 117 3.82 -0.80 12.26
N ALA A 118 4.91 -0.30 11.69
CA ALA A 118 5.40 1.05 11.90
C ALA A 118 5.86 1.68 10.59
N ARG A 119 5.71 3.00 10.50
CA ARG A 119 6.23 3.81 9.39
C ARG A 119 7.18 4.85 9.95
N PHE A 120 8.32 4.96 9.32
CA PHE A 120 9.36 5.90 9.70
C PHE A 120 9.48 7.02 8.67
N PHE A 121 9.69 8.24 9.14
CA PHE A 121 10.10 9.35 8.29
C PHE A 121 11.61 9.27 8.06
N THR A 122 12.02 9.51 6.84
CA THR A 122 13.42 9.55 6.44
C THR A 122 13.68 10.71 5.48
N CYS A 123 14.95 11.06 5.26
CA CYS A 123 15.35 12.12 4.32
C CYS A 123 15.39 11.65 2.86
N LYS A 124 14.55 10.69 2.49
CA LYS A 124 14.40 10.20 1.13
C LYS A 124 13.21 10.83 0.42
N ALA A 125 13.07 10.58 -0.89
CA ALA A 125 11.90 10.97 -1.64
C ALA A 125 10.61 10.43 -0.97
N PRO A 126 9.50 11.19 -0.99
CA PRO A 126 8.28 10.81 -0.29
C PRO A 126 7.66 9.54 -0.85
N CYS A 127 7.11 8.72 0.03
CA CYS A 127 6.34 7.55 -0.32
C CYS A 127 4.85 7.79 -0.08
N GLY A 128 4.02 7.20 -0.92
CA GLY A 128 2.57 7.37 -0.85
C GLY A 128 1.81 6.26 -1.56
N PRO A 129 0.55 6.50 -1.91
CA PRO A 129 -0.27 5.52 -2.62
C PRO A 129 0.38 5.11 -3.94
N LYS A 130 0.42 3.82 -4.16
CA LYS A 130 0.80 3.22 -5.43
C LYS A 130 -0.05 1.99 -5.65
N ARG A 131 -0.45 1.70 -6.89
CA ARG A 131 -1.32 0.58 -7.29
C ARG A 131 -1.07 -0.67 -6.44
N GLY A 132 -2.12 -1.18 -5.75
CA GLY A 132 -1.99 -2.15 -4.68
C GLY A 132 -1.46 -1.53 -3.38
N HIS A 133 -2.03 -0.39 -2.98
CA HIS A 133 -1.60 0.44 -1.85
C HIS A 133 -1.47 -0.37 -0.55
N GLY A 134 -0.24 -0.51 -0.04
CA GLY A 134 0.08 -1.24 1.19
C GLY A 134 0.03 -2.77 1.07
N THR A 135 -0.45 -3.37 -0.03
CA THR A 135 -0.72 -4.81 -0.09
C THR A 135 0.32 -5.62 -0.87
N VAL A 136 0.97 -5.02 -1.85
CA VAL A 136 1.84 -5.75 -2.78
C VAL A 136 3.05 -6.35 -2.07
N GLN A 137 3.73 -5.57 -1.23
CA GLN A 137 4.94 -6.01 -0.55
C GLN A 137 4.66 -7.16 0.44
N PRO A 138 3.70 -7.02 1.39
CA PRO A 138 3.42 -8.10 2.31
C PRO A 138 2.82 -9.33 1.62
N ARG A 139 2.06 -9.15 0.55
CA ARG A 139 1.60 -10.29 -0.25
C ARG A 139 2.77 -11.08 -0.82
N PHE A 140 3.76 -10.40 -1.39
CA PHE A 140 4.98 -11.05 -1.86
C PHE A 140 5.67 -11.87 -0.75
N ALA A 141 5.79 -11.30 0.47
CA ALA A 141 6.43 -12.00 1.58
C ALA A 141 5.67 -13.27 1.99
N ILE A 142 4.33 -13.19 2.04
CA ILE A 142 3.48 -14.33 2.43
C ILE A 142 3.51 -15.42 1.36
N GLU A 143 3.38 -15.06 0.09
CA GLU A 143 3.41 -16.04 -1.01
C GLU A 143 4.75 -16.79 -1.08
N VAL A 144 5.88 -16.06 -1.00
CA VAL A 144 7.21 -16.69 -0.95
C VAL A 144 7.37 -17.61 0.25
N GLN A 145 6.79 -17.26 1.40
CA GLN A 145 6.83 -18.10 2.58
C GLN A 145 5.98 -19.36 2.41
N LEU A 146 4.78 -19.23 1.83
CA LEU A 146 3.92 -20.39 1.54
C LEU A 146 4.57 -21.37 0.56
N ASP A 147 5.21 -20.86 -0.50
CA ASP A 147 5.93 -21.70 -1.46
C ASP A 147 7.06 -22.51 -0.77
N LYS A 148 7.84 -21.86 0.08
CA LYS A 148 8.89 -22.56 0.86
C LYS A 148 8.31 -23.62 1.76
N ILE A 149 7.23 -23.31 2.48
CA ILE A 149 6.55 -24.27 3.37
C ILE A 149 6.01 -25.47 2.58
N ALA A 150 5.41 -25.22 1.41
CA ALA A 150 4.92 -26.29 0.54
C ALA A 150 6.06 -27.22 0.12
N CYS A 151 7.20 -26.68 -0.30
CA CYS A 151 8.38 -27.46 -0.65
C CYS A 151 8.88 -28.28 0.56
N ASP A 152 8.99 -27.67 1.74
CA ASP A 152 9.45 -28.36 2.97
C ASP A 152 8.52 -29.51 3.40
N LEU A 153 7.23 -29.39 3.12
CA LEU A 153 6.20 -30.41 3.40
C LEU A 153 6.03 -31.44 2.27
N GLY A 154 6.71 -31.26 1.12
CA GLY A 154 6.53 -32.10 -0.05
C GLY A 154 5.15 -31.93 -0.72
N LEU A 155 4.53 -30.76 -0.58
CA LEU A 155 3.24 -30.43 -1.17
C LEU A 155 3.42 -29.63 -2.45
N ASP A 156 2.45 -29.71 -3.36
CA ASP A 156 2.38 -28.80 -4.52
C ASP A 156 2.02 -27.37 -4.05
N PRO A 157 2.83 -26.33 -4.34
CA PRO A 157 2.57 -24.96 -3.90
C PRO A 157 1.24 -24.40 -4.39
N ALA A 158 0.86 -24.69 -5.64
CA ALA A 158 -0.39 -24.19 -6.21
C ALA A 158 -1.60 -24.83 -5.53
N GLN A 159 -1.56 -26.15 -5.30
CA GLN A 159 -2.62 -26.87 -4.60
C GLN A 159 -2.71 -26.41 -3.14
N MET A 160 -1.58 -26.25 -2.45
CA MET A 160 -1.57 -25.73 -1.09
C MET A 160 -2.21 -24.34 -1.02
N SER A 161 -1.93 -23.44 -1.96
CA SER A 161 -2.52 -22.11 -1.98
C SER A 161 -4.03 -22.17 -2.24
N LEU A 162 -4.50 -22.99 -3.17
CA LEU A 162 -5.93 -23.17 -3.48
C LEU A 162 -6.71 -23.72 -2.28
N ASP A 163 -6.17 -24.71 -1.58
CA ASP A 163 -6.80 -25.34 -0.42
C ASP A 163 -6.93 -24.40 0.79
N LYS A 164 -6.18 -23.31 0.82
CA LYS A 164 -6.14 -22.34 1.93
C LYS A 164 -6.93 -21.06 1.66
N LEU A 165 -7.52 -20.92 0.49
CA LEU A 165 -8.37 -19.76 0.20
C LEU A 165 -9.45 -19.60 1.26
N ALA A 166 -9.65 -18.37 1.68
CA ALA A 166 -10.70 -18.05 2.64
C ALA A 166 -12.08 -18.37 2.02
N PRO A 167 -12.97 -19.10 2.72
CA PRO A 167 -14.29 -19.43 2.21
C PRO A 167 -15.09 -18.17 1.88
N ARG A 168 -15.97 -18.26 0.87
CA ARG A 168 -16.93 -17.18 0.55
C ARG A 168 -17.79 -16.86 1.78
N ALA A 169 -18.10 -15.58 1.94
CA ALA A 169 -18.88 -15.07 3.06
C ALA A 169 -18.30 -15.33 4.47
N SER A 170 -17.04 -15.75 4.56
CA SER A 170 -16.33 -15.86 5.84
C SER A 170 -15.93 -14.48 6.40
N ALA A 171 -15.68 -14.40 7.69
CA ALA A 171 -14.99 -13.29 8.31
C ALA A 171 -13.48 -13.61 8.36
N THR A 172 -12.65 -12.62 8.06
CA THR A 172 -11.20 -12.73 8.24
C THR A 172 -10.84 -12.60 9.72
N ALA A 173 -9.60 -12.94 10.08
CA ALA A 173 -9.11 -12.82 11.46
C ALA A 173 -9.22 -11.39 12.04
N ASN A 174 -9.31 -10.37 11.19
CA ASN A 174 -9.58 -8.98 11.57
C ASN A 174 -11.06 -8.57 11.41
N HIS A 175 -11.98 -9.53 11.40
CA HIS A 175 -13.43 -9.35 11.27
C HIS A 175 -13.92 -8.68 9.96
N THR A 176 -13.07 -8.61 8.93
CA THR A 176 -13.51 -8.16 7.60
C THR A 176 -14.29 -9.27 6.91
N ARG A 177 -15.56 -9.00 6.55
CA ARG A 177 -16.37 -9.96 5.79
C ARG A 177 -15.93 -10.00 4.33
N ILE A 178 -15.67 -11.19 3.83
CA ILE A 178 -15.43 -11.45 2.40
C ILE A 178 -16.79 -11.53 1.74
N ARG A 179 -17.09 -10.59 0.87
CA ARG A 179 -18.33 -10.63 0.07
C ARG A 179 -18.08 -11.42 -1.22
N PRO A 180 -19.11 -12.12 -1.73
CA PRO A 180 -19.03 -12.83 -2.99
C PRO A 180 -18.79 -11.89 -4.18
#